data_962181d5ca2d7785bd863f1ce93acbfe
#
_entry.id   962181d5ca2d7785bd863f1ce93acbfe
#
_cell.length_a   1.000
_cell.length_b   1.000
_cell.length_c   1.000
_cell.angle_alpha   90.00
_cell.angle_beta   90.00
_cell.angle_gamma   90.00
#
_symmetry.space_group_name_H-M   'P 1'
#
loop_
_entity.id
_entity.type
_entity.pdbx_description
1 polymer ?
#
loop_
_entity_poly.entity_id
_entity_poly.type
_entity_poly.pdbx_seq_one_letter_code
_entity_poly.pdbx_strand_id
1 'polypeptide(L)'
;MIHELKIKPKFFQDIINGIKNFEIRKNDRKFRVGDILVLSEFDYMDNTYTGNQIKVKIDNILTHDDFPDGIPVDYVVMNIKRYNSWRPLFNDIYYRIDIDGDIVEDTWEETTFDYAFLMIGNCFESKVKAAMYRNYYVHLYKGYKYKNIKELIGDSNE
;
A
#
# COMPACT_ATOMS: atom_id res chain seq x y z
N MET A 1 10.91 6.31 -12.38
CA MET A 1 11.76 7.29 -11.64
C MET A 1 11.39 7.22 -10.15
N ILE A 2 12.24 7.75 -9.23
CA ILE A 2 11.91 7.82 -7.79
C ILE A 2 11.76 9.29 -7.42
N HIS A 3 10.67 9.61 -6.71
CA HIS A 3 10.38 10.97 -6.22
C HIS A 3 10.20 10.95 -4.71
N GLU A 4 10.93 11.80 -3.99
CA GLU A 4 10.78 11.98 -2.55
C GLU A 4 9.79 13.12 -2.27
N LEU A 5 8.76 12.85 -1.48
CA LEU A 5 7.68 13.77 -1.18
C LEU A 5 7.37 13.78 0.31
N LYS A 6 7.12 14.97 0.85
CA LYS A 6 6.57 15.13 2.21
C LYS A 6 5.10 14.77 2.23
N ILE A 7 4.64 14.09 3.28
CA ILE A 7 3.23 13.80 3.51
C ILE A 7 2.87 14.10 4.97
N LYS A 8 1.67 14.66 5.20
CA LYS A 8 1.17 14.92 6.57
C LYS A 8 0.94 13.61 7.32
N PRO A 9 1.16 13.55 8.66
CA PRO A 9 0.97 12.35 9.46
C PRO A 9 -0.39 11.67 9.27
N LYS A 10 -1.48 12.46 9.26
CA LYS A 10 -2.82 11.92 8.98
C LYS A 10 -2.88 11.14 7.66
N PHE A 11 -2.39 11.74 6.57
CA PHE A 11 -2.45 11.09 5.26
C PHE A 11 -1.47 9.92 5.14
N PHE A 12 -0.34 9.98 5.86
CA PHE A 12 0.58 8.86 5.96
C PHE A 12 -0.13 7.64 6.59
N GLN A 13 -0.81 7.84 7.72
CA GLN A 13 -1.57 6.77 8.37
C GLN A 13 -2.73 6.27 7.51
N ASP A 14 -3.43 7.16 6.80
CA ASP A 14 -4.50 6.77 5.88
C ASP A 14 -3.99 5.88 4.73
N ILE A 15 -2.76 6.12 4.23
CA ILE A 15 -2.14 5.24 3.23
C ILE A 15 -1.72 3.90 3.85
N ILE A 16 -1.09 3.92 5.04
CA ILE A 16 -0.72 2.69 5.77
C ILE A 16 -1.94 1.80 6.00
N ASN A 17 -3.07 2.40 6.36
CA ASN A 17 -4.32 1.69 6.65
C ASN A 17 -5.14 1.36 5.39
N GLY A 18 -4.66 1.70 4.18
CA GLY A 18 -5.37 1.45 2.92
C GLY A 18 -6.60 2.31 2.69
N ILE A 19 -6.85 3.32 3.53
CA ILE A 19 -7.97 4.26 3.42
C ILE A 19 -7.75 5.24 2.27
N LYS A 20 -6.50 5.67 2.08
CA LYS A 20 -6.08 6.59 1.02
C LYS A 20 -5.20 5.87 0.02
N ASN A 21 -5.67 5.77 -1.22
CA ASN A 21 -4.98 5.13 -2.35
C ASN A 21 -4.69 6.10 -3.51
N PHE A 22 -4.69 7.39 -3.25
CA PHE A 22 -4.40 8.44 -4.22
C PHE A 22 -3.48 9.50 -3.64
N GLU A 23 -2.80 10.25 -4.52
CA GLU A 23 -1.97 11.40 -4.17
C GLU A 23 -2.25 12.54 -5.13
N ILE A 24 -2.34 13.78 -4.61
CA ILE A 24 -2.56 14.98 -5.41
C ILE A 24 -1.33 15.87 -5.30
N ARG A 25 -0.72 16.22 -6.43
CA ARG A 25 0.49 17.04 -6.46
C ARG A 25 0.48 18.04 -7.62
N LYS A 26 1.22 19.12 -7.42
CA LYS A 26 1.64 19.94 -8.54
C LYS A 26 2.57 19.13 -9.42
N ASN A 27 2.35 19.14 -10.74
CA ASN A 27 3.10 18.33 -11.71
C ASN A 27 4.45 18.96 -12.09
N ASP A 28 5.16 19.52 -11.11
CA ASP A 28 6.47 20.16 -11.26
C ASP A 28 7.61 19.14 -11.49
N ARG A 29 7.35 17.85 -11.28
CA ARG A 29 8.32 16.76 -11.42
C ARG A 29 8.03 15.82 -12.58
N LYS A 30 7.03 16.11 -13.40
CA LYS A 30 6.62 15.32 -14.57
C LYS A 30 6.39 13.84 -14.21
N PHE A 31 5.55 13.61 -13.20
CA PHE A 31 5.19 12.27 -12.74
C PHE A 31 4.67 11.40 -13.87
N ARG A 32 5.02 10.10 -13.86
CA ARG A 32 4.59 9.10 -14.84
C ARG A 32 4.08 7.84 -14.17
N VAL A 33 3.16 7.15 -14.81
CA VAL A 33 2.75 5.80 -14.41
C VAL A 33 3.98 4.91 -14.33
N GLY A 34 4.07 4.13 -13.23
CA GLY A 34 5.23 3.28 -12.92
C GLY A 34 6.30 3.93 -12.07
N ASP A 35 6.29 5.26 -11.87
CA ASP A 35 7.20 5.94 -10.96
C ASP A 35 6.92 5.53 -9.49
N ILE A 36 7.98 5.61 -8.68
CA ILE A 36 7.92 5.32 -7.25
C ILE A 36 7.93 6.63 -6.47
N LEU A 37 6.98 6.77 -5.58
CA LEU A 37 6.95 7.86 -4.60
C LEU A 37 7.47 7.34 -3.26
N VAL A 38 8.48 7.99 -2.71
CA VAL A 38 8.91 7.84 -1.32
C VAL A 38 8.19 8.92 -0.51
N LEU A 39 7.14 8.54 0.19
CA LEU A 39 6.35 9.45 0.99
C LEU A 39 6.94 9.47 2.41
N SER A 40 7.59 10.58 2.76
CA SER A 40 8.20 10.79 4.07
C SER A 40 7.25 11.57 4.97
N GLU A 41 6.89 10.97 6.10
CA GLU A 41 6.02 11.61 7.08
C GLU A 41 6.67 12.86 7.65
N PHE A 42 5.99 14.00 7.52
CA PHE A 42 6.49 15.31 7.92
C PHE A 42 5.46 16.06 8.75
N ASP A 43 5.84 16.40 9.96
CA ASP A 43 5.04 17.25 10.83
C ASP A 43 5.26 18.71 10.47
N TYR A 44 4.22 19.37 9.97
CA TYR A 44 4.27 20.78 9.56
C TYR A 44 4.16 21.72 10.75
N MET A 45 3.70 21.27 11.92
CA MET A 45 3.63 22.09 13.12
C MET A 45 5.05 22.24 13.73
N ASP A 46 5.74 21.10 13.84
CA ASP A 46 7.12 21.07 14.40
C ASP A 46 8.18 21.25 13.31
N ASN A 47 7.78 21.31 12.04
CA ASN A 47 8.65 21.43 10.87
C ASN A 47 9.74 20.36 10.82
N THR A 48 9.40 19.11 11.18
CA THR A 48 10.34 18.00 11.29
C THR A 48 9.84 16.74 10.58
N TYR A 49 10.78 15.89 10.15
CA TYR A 49 10.48 14.53 9.72
C TYR A 49 10.33 13.61 10.94
N THR A 50 9.31 12.76 10.94
CA THR A 50 9.12 11.76 12.00
C THR A 50 10.06 10.56 11.87
N GLY A 51 10.69 10.40 10.69
CA GLY A 51 11.52 9.24 10.34
C GLY A 51 10.75 8.13 9.63
N ASN A 52 9.43 8.19 9.60
CA ASN A 52 8.61 7.19 8.91
C ASN A 52 8.53 7.46 7.41
N GLN A 53 8.64 6.40 6.61
CA GLN A 53 8.55 6.46 5.15
C GLN A 53 7.76 5.28 4.59
N ILE A 54 7.03 5.52 3.51
CA ILE A 54 6.39 4.47 2.72
C ILE A 54 6.72 4.65 1.25
N LYS A 55 6.98 3.56 0.56
CA LYS A 55 7.13 3.54 -0.91
C LYS A 55 5.82 3.11 -1.54
N VAL A 56 5.36 3.90 -2.51
CA VAL A 56 4.19 3.59 -3.32
C VAL A 56 4.54 3.74 -4.79
N LYS A 57 3.90 2.94 -5.65
CA LYS A 57 4.04 3.03 -7.10
C LYS A 57 2.82 3.74 -7.67
N ILE A 58 3.06 4.62 -8.63
CA ILE A 58 1.99 5.26 -9.40
C ILE A 58 1.39 4.24 -10.36
N ASP A 59 0.10 3.95 -10.22
CA ASP A 59 -0.64 2.99 -11.02
C ASP A 59 -1.43 3.68 -12.15
N ASN A 60 -1.95 4.87 -11.89
CA ASN A 60 -2.64 5.71 -12.86
C ASN A 60 -2.47 7.18 -12.52
N ILE A 61 -2.63 8.07 -13.52
CA ILE A 61 -2.56 9.51 -13.35
C ILE A 61 -3.75 10.13 -14.10
N LEU A 62 -4.45 11.05 -13.42
CA LEU A 62 -5.42 11.94 -14.02
C LEU A 62 -4.85 13.37 -14.04
N THR A 63 -5.07 14.06 -15.15
CA THR A 63 -4.60 15.42 -15.41
C THR A 63 -5.77 16.38 -15.63
N HIS A 64 -5.48 17.65 -15.86
CA HIS A 64 -6.47 18.63 -16.28
C HIS A 64 -7.22 18.19 -17.54
N ASP A 65 -6.52 17.58 -18.52
CA ASP A 65 -7.15 17.17 -19.79
C ASP A 65 -8.19 16.06 -19.59
N ASP A 66 -8.05 15.24 -18.53
CA ASP A 66 -9.03 14.20 -18.19
C ASP A 66 -10.24 14.75 -17.45
N PHE A 67 -10.07 15.82 -16.64
CA PHE A 67 -11.14 16.44 -15.86
C PHE A 67 -10.90 17.95 -15.66
N PRO A 68 -11.18 18.77 -16.70
CA PRO A 68 -10.87 20.21 -16.70
C PRO A 68 -11.54 21.01 -15.57
N ASP A 69 -12.76 20.64 -15.19
CA ASP A 69 -13.52 21.37 -14.16
C ASP A 69 -13.06 21.04 -12.74
N GLY A 70 -12.27 19.97 -12.54
CA GLY A 70 -11.90 19.47 -11.21
C GLY A 70 -10.40 19.42 -10.94
N ILE A 71 -9.55 19.36 -11.96
CA ILE A 71 -8.10 19.28 -11.80
C ILE A 71 -7.45 20.53 -12.41
N PRO A 72 -6.78 21.38 -11.60
CA PRO A 72 -6.03 22.52 -12.14
C PRO A 72 -4.95 22.11 -13.15
N VAL A 73 -4.65 22.94 -14.13
CA VAL A 73 -3.72 22.67 -15.26
C VAL A 73 -2.35 22.16 -14.82
N ASP A 74 -1.85 22.62 -13.67
CA ASP A 74 -0.53 22.28 -13.15
C ASP A 74 -0.56 21.20 -12.05
N TYR A 75 -1.72 20.53 -11.85
CA TYR A 75 -1.88 19.46 -10.87
C TYR A 75 -2.16 18.11 -11.53
N VAL A 76 -1.85 17.05 -10.79
CA VAL A 76 -2.20 15.67 -11.13
C VAL A 76 -2.79 14.95 -9.92
N VAL A 77 -3.71 14.04 -10.19
CA VAL A 77 -4.21 13.06 -9.25
C VAL A 77 -3.64 11.71 -9.64
N MET A 78 -2.88 11.09 -8.74
CA MET A 78 -2.20 9.82 -8.96
C MET A 78 -2.88 8.74 -8.15
N ASN A 79 -3.35 7.67 -8.78
CA ASN A 79 -3.69 6.44 -8.08
C ASN A 79 -2.37 5.75 -7.69
N ILE A 80 -2.27 5.34 -6.42
CA ILE A 80 -1.05 4.76 -5.87
C ILE A 80 -1.32 3.39 -5.25
N LYS A 81 -0.37 2.48 -5.47
CA LYS A 81 -0.32 1.17 -4.82
C LYS A 81 0.92 1.06 -3.97
N ARG A 82 0.82 0.34 -2.87
CA ARG A 82 1.98 0.04 -2.05
C ARG A 82 3.07 -0.63 -2.90
N TYR A 83 4.31 -0.16 -2.75
CA TYR A 83 5.48 -0.71 -3.42
C TYR A 83 6.44 -1.31 -2.41
N ASN A 84 6.56 -2.62 -2.42
CA ASN A 84 7.59 -3.33 -1.67
C ASN A 84 8.68 -3.78 -2.65
N SER A 85 9.90 -3.25 -2.45
CA SER A 85 11.06 -3.63 -3.27
C SER A 85 11.84 -4.82 -2.68
N TRP A 86 11.53 -5.19 -1.44
CA TRP A 86 12.16 -6.34 -0.81
C TRP A 86 11.54 -7.64 -1.32
N ARG A 87 12.41 -8.60 -1.59
CA ARG A 87 12.05 -9.93 -2.06
C ARG A 87 12.94 -10.94 -1.34
N PRO A 88 12.39 -11.96 -0.69
CA PRO A 88 13.18 -13.00 -0.06
C PRO A 88 13.90 -13.85 -1.10
N LEU A 89 15.04 -14.39 -0.72
CA LEU A 89 15.73 -15.45 -1.44
C LEU A 89 15.27 -16.82 -0.91
N PHE A 90 15.54 -17.88 -1.65
CA PHE A 90 15.24 -19.24 -1.22
C PHE A 90 15.86 -19.53 0.16
N ASN A 91 15.06 -20.06 1.08
CA ASN A 91 15.33 -20.28 2.49
C ASN A 91 15.46 -19.02 3.38
N ASP A 92 15.17 -17.82 2.86
CA ASP A 92 15.06 -16.64 3.73
C ASP A 92 13.81 -16.74 4.61
N ILE A 93 13.94 -16.25 5.84
CA ILE A 93 12.79 -16.03 6.72
C ILE A 93 12.09 -14.76 6.30
N TYR A 94 10.77 -14.82 6.18
CA TYR A 94 9.92 -13.67 5.96
C TYR A 94 8.74 -13.65 6.94
N TYR A 95 8.04 -12.53 7.01
CA TYR A 95 6.89 -12.35 7.89
C TYR A 95 5.67 -11.98 7.05
N ARG A 96 4.53 -12.54 7.39
CA ARG A 96 3.24 -12.21 6.77
C ARG A 96 2.17 -12.01 7.84
N ILE A 97 1.06 -11.41 7.45
CA ILE A 97 -0.10 -11.22 8.31
C ILE A 97 -1.15 -12.23 7.85
N ASP A 98 -1.62 -13.06 8.75
CA ASP A 98 -2.65 -14.04 8.45
C ASP A 98 -4.07 -13.43 8.48
N ILE A 99 -5.06 -14.27 8.22
CA ILE A 99 -6.47 -13.86 8.13
C ILE A 99 -7.04 -13.34 9.46
N ASP A 100 -6.47 -13.74 10.58
CA ASP A 100 -6.86 -13.31 11.93
C ASP A 100 -6.10 -12.06 12.37
N GLY A 101 -5.11 -11.66 11.59
CA GLY A 101 -4.28 -10.49 11.80
C GLY A 101 -3.03 -10.79 12.63
N ASP A 102 -2.67 -12.04 12.80
CA ASP A 102 -1.45 -12.41 13.48
C ASP A 102 -0.25 -12.35 12.54
N ILE A 103 0.91 -12.02 13.11
CA ILE A 103 2.16 -11.98 12.35
C ILE A 103 2.79 -13.36 12.42
N VAL A 104 2.78 -14.02 11.26
CA VAL A 104 3.35 -15.36 11.08
C VAL A 104 4.76 -15.23 10.51
N GLU A 105 5.70 -15.97 11.08
CA GLU A 105 7.03 -16.20 10.52
C GLU A 105 6.97 -17.41 9.60
N ASP A 106 7.54 -17.27 8.41
CA ASP A 106 7.51 -18.30 7.40
C ASP A 106 8.85 -18.36 6.66
N THR A 107 9.14 -19.45 5.97
CA THR A 107 10.34 -19.65 5.17
C THR A 107 9.99 -19.55 3.70
N TRP A 108 10.79 -18.82 2.93
CA TRP A 108 10.57 -18.68 1.49
C TRP A 108 11.05 -19.94 0.74
N GLU A 109 10.11 -20.76 0.32
CA GLU A 109 10.35 -22.02 -0.40
C GLU A 109 9.96 -21.96 -1.87
N GLU A 110 9.70 -20.75 -2.39
CA GLU A 110 9.26 -20.51 -3.79
C GLU A 110 7.96 -21.24 -4.14
N THR A 111 7.11 -21.45 -3.15
CA THR A 111 5.80 -22.05 -3.33
C THR A 111 4.81 -21.08 -3.99
N THR A 112 3.73 -21.59 -4.53
CA THR A 112 2.63 -20.75 -5.05
C THR A 112 2.08 -19.78 -4.01
N PHE A 113 2.02 -20.20 -2.74
CA PHE A 113 1.57 -19.35 -1.63
C PHE A 113 2.57 -18.22 -1.33
N ASP A 114 3.87 -18.50 -1.35
CA ASP A 114 4.91 -17.48 -1.17
C ASP A 114 4.77 -16.39 -2.24
N TYR A 115 4.66 -16.79 -3.51
CA TYR A 115 4.45 -15.84 -4.59
C TYR A 115 3.14 -15.07 -4.47
N ALA A 116 2.05 -15.72 -4.02
CA ALA A 116 0.79 -15.04 -3.78
C ALA A 116 0.91 -13.97 -2.70
N PHE A 117 1.57 -14.27 -1.55
CA PHE A 117 1.83 -13.29 -0.50
C PHE A 117 2.70 -12.13 -1.00
N LEU A 118 3.73 -12.42 -1.78
CA LEU A 118 4.57 -11.38 -2.38
C LEU A 118 3.77 -10.48 -3.33
N MET A 119 2.93 -11.06 -4.18
CA MET A 119 2.12 -10.31 -5.16
C MET A 119 1.13 -9.36 -4.50
N ILE A 120 0.50 -9.77 -3.40
CA ILE A 120 -0.41 -8.91 -2.63
C ILE A 120 0.33 -7.98 -1.67
N GLY A 121 1.67 -8.06 -1.63
CA GLY A 121 2.51 -7.24 -0.76
C GLY A 121 2.52 -7.66 0.71
N ASN A 122 1.98 -8.83 1.04
CA ASN A 122 1.96 -9.39 2.41
C ASN A 122 3.20 -10.28 2.67
N CYS A 123 4.35 -9.73 2.39
CA CYS A 123 5.64 -10.38 2.58
C CYS A 123 6.62 -9.33 3.09
N PHE A 124 7.13 -9.51 4.32
CA PHE A 124 7.90 -8.50 5.04
C PHE A 124 9.24 -9.05 5.50
N GLU A 125 10.26 -8.22 5.49
CA GLU A 125 11.62 -8.56 5.93
C GLU A 125 11.77 -8.63 7.46
N SER A 126 10.77 -8.14 8.22
CA SER A 126 10.80 -8.14 9.68
C SER A 126 9.41 -8.07 10.31
N LYS A 127 9.29 -8.57 11.55
CA LYS A 127 8.06 -8.45 12.37
C LYS A 127 7.62 -7.00 12.55
N VAL A 128 8.57 -6.08 12.72
CA VAL A 128 8.29 -4.64 12.87
C VAL A 128 7.61 -4.09 11.63
N LYS A 129 8.13 -4.41 10.44
CA LYS A 129 7.49 -3.99 9.19
C LYS A 129 6.11 -4.63 9.01
N ALA A 130 5.95 -5.91 9.31
CA ALA A 130 4.64 -6.56 9.27
C ALA A 130 3.64 -5.85 10.22
N ALA A 131 4.06 -5.52 11.45
CA ALA A 131 3.21 -4.86 12.43
C ALA A 131 2.71 -3.48 11.96
N MET A 132 3.52 -2.71 11.23
CA MET A 132 3.11 -1.41 10.65
C MET A 132 1.92 -1.54 9.70
N TYR A 133 1.77 -2.70 9.04
CA TYR A 133 0.72 -2.92 8.03
C TYR A 133 -0.41 -3.85 8.51
N ARG A 134 -0.38 -4.26 9.78
CA ARG A 134 -1.36 -5.19 10.35
C ARG A 134 -2.80 -4.75 10.10
N ASN A 135 -3.12 -3.49 10.39
CA ASN A 135 -4.48 -2.96 10.24
C ASN A 135 -4.94 -2.97 8.78
N TYR A 136 -4.06 -2.69 7.83
CA TYR A 136 -4.37 -2.78 6.41
C TYR A 136 -4.82 -4.19 6.01
N TYR A 137 -4.06 -5.23 6.38
CA TYR A 137 -4.39 -6.61 6.02
C TYR A 137 -5.60 -7.14 6.78
N VAL A 138 -5.78 -6.76 8.05
CA VAL A 138 -7.00 -7.09 8.82
C VAL A 138 -8.24 -6.52 8.13
N HIS A 139 -8.20 -5.28 7.64
CA HIS A 139 -9.32 -4.70 6.88
C HIS A 139 -9.52 -5.39 5.53
N LEU A 140 -8.44 -5.66 4.82
CA LEU A 140 -8.47 -6.38 3.54
C LEU A 140 -9.15 -7.74 3.72
N TYR A 141 -8.71 -8.54 4.67
CA TYR A 141 -9.25 -9.89 4.91
C TYR A 141 -10.68 -9.88 5.45
N LYS A 142 -11.04 -8.91 6.31
CA LYS A 142 -12.44 -8.76 6.75
C LYS A 142 -13.37 -8.47 5.58
N GLY A 143 -12.95 -7.63 4.63
CA GLY A 143 -13.70 -7.38 3.41
C GLY A 143 -13.92 -8.63 2.56
N TYR A 144 -12.93 -9.53 2.48
CA TYR A 144 -13.04 -10.82 1.79
C TYR A 144 -13.90 -11.83 2.57
N LYS A 145 -13.79 -11.91 3.89
CA LYS A 145 -14.57 -12.83 4.73
C LYS A 145 -16.08 -12.62 4.59
N TYR A 146 -16.54 -11.39 4.41
CA TYR A 146 -17.96 -11.08 4.24
C TYR A 146 -18.49 -11.31 2.83
N LYS A 147 -17.68 -11.21 1.78
CA LYS A 147 -18.11 -11.42 0.40
C LYS A 147 -18.13 -12.88 -0.03
N ASN A 148 -17.14 -13.67 0.37
CA ASN A 148 -16.95 -15.02 -0.18
C ASN A 148 -17.62 -16.13 0.64
N ILE A 149 -17.90 -15.90 1.93
CA ILE A 149 -18.60 -16.92 2.73
C ILE A 149 -20.07 -17.04 2.31
N LYS A 150 -20.74 -15.94 1.97
CA LYS A 150 -22.12 -16.00 1.43
C LYS A 150 -22.19 -16.63 0.04
N GLU A 151 -21.17 -16.40 -0.82
CA GLU A 151 -21.13 -16.99 -2.16
C GLU A 151 -20.68 -18.47 -2.17
N LEU A 152 -19.86 -18.90 -1.19
CA LEU A 152 -19.37 -20.30 -1.09
C LEU A 152 -20.29 -21.21 -0.28
N ILE A 153 -21.11 -20.67 0.63
CA ILE A 153 -22.01 -21.46 1.46
C ILE A 153 -23.39 -21.60 0.79
N GLY A 154 -23.67 -20.90 -0.32
CA GLY A 154 -24.98 -20.94 -0.99
C GLY A 154 -26.10 -20.92 0.03
N ASP A 155 -27.15 -20.19 -0.15
CA ASP A 155 -28.30 -20.22 0.75
C ASP A 155 -28.78 -21.67 0.99
N SER A 156 -28.18 -22.35 1.96
CA SER A 156 -28.65 -23.63 2.45
C SER A 156 -29.74 -23.36 3.48
N ASN A 157 -30.87 -22.88 2.99
CA ASN A 157 -32.17 -22.92 3.64
C ASN A 157 -33.25 -23.03 2.57
N GLU A 158 -33.45 -24.25 2.11
CA GLU A 158 -34.75 -24.81 1.74
C GLU A 158 -34.94 -26.15 2.45
#